data_9b7bb16640873733a769b77ed2e1c440
#
_entry.id   9b7bb16640873733a769b77ed2e1c440
#
_cell.length_a   1.000
_cell.length_b   1.000
_cell.length_c   1.000
_cell.angle_alpha   90.00
_cell.angle_beta   90.00
_cell.angle_gamma   90.00
#
_symmetry.space_group_name_H-M   'P 1'
#
loop_
_entity.id
_entity.type
_entity.pdbx_description
1 polymer ?
#
loop_
_entity_poly.entity_id
_entity_poly.type
_entity_poly.pdbx_seq_one_letter_code
_entity_poly.pdbx_strand_id
1 'polypeptide(L)'
;MSIQTNWHRLYEAALDKSFPALESIPGVILGIHSTIDGLKRVVPEEIEKILSQDPALEEEVSRRLGTLPTEIRTPADLLVGLASSLQRGKALQLMIREEAVYQWVMDNLGYDQIRMGGTSGNMANFLAPLPLPRILVYANPLTKEQAELFVDSKNLFVINQDGELEHPHKAWRGEGIYAIHWIFEYPQGLKLRIGDQQLESPRANRFIAAWNPINNKLQIEANFQRCLPKLLPNFSHFVVSGFHILSETYPDGTTWLDYLRPVARFLRETKKNHSDLRFHYEFASIASAAIRKGIVDHILPTVDSLGLNEVELCAILRDRGEDDLAHQVENRTSLV
;
A
#
# COMPACT_ATOMS: atom_id res chain seq x y z
N MET A 1 -30.62 -23.72 7.46
CA MET A 1 -29.15 -23.66 7.29
C MET A 1 -28.73 -22.20 7.44
N SER A 2 -27.80 -21.88 8.35
CA SER A 2 -27.36 -20.52 8.53
C SER A 2 -26.55 -20.05 7.31
N ILE A 3 -26.56 -18.76 7.03
CA ILE A 3 -25.78 -18.12 5.94
C ILE A 3 -24.29 -18.53 6.04
N GLN A 4 -23.75 -18.66 7.24
CA GLN A 4 -22.37 -19.07 7.51
C GLN A 4 -22.03 -20.48 6.96
N THR A 5 -22.94 -21.44 7.05
CA THR A 5 -22.73 -22.80 6.55
C THR A 5 -22.66 -22.88 5.02
N ASN A 6 -23.30 -21.91 4.33
CA ASN A 6 -23.28 -21.85 2.87
C ASN A 6 -21.96 -21.28 2.34
N TRP A 7 -21.42 -20.23 2.97
CA TRP A 7 -20.15 -19.63 2.57
C TRP A 7 -18.98 -20.59 2.73
N HIS A 8 -18.92 -21.35 3.82
CA HIS A 8 -17.86 -22.34 4.03
C HIS A 8 -17.79 -23.37 2.89
N ARG A 9 -18.95 -23.95 2.53
CA ARG A 9 -19.04 -24.87 1.38
C ARG A 9 -18.65 -24.23 0.04
N LEU A 10 -19.00 -22.95 -0.16
CA LEU A 10 -18.64 -22.24 -1.39
C LEU A 10 -17.14 -21.99 -1.48
N TYR A 11 -16.48 -21.64 -0.37
CA TYR A 11 -15.04 -21.49 -0.31
C TYR A 11 -14.31 -22.82 -0.51
N GLU A 12 -14.75 -23.90 0.13
CA GLU A 12 -14.19 -25.26 -0.08
C GLU A 12 -14.29 -25.65 -1.56
N ALA A 13 -15.46 -25.53 -2.15
CA ALA A 13 -15.66 -25.87 -3.57
C ALA A 13 -14.85 -24.97 -4.53
N ALA A 14 -14.61 -23.70 -4.16
CA ALA A 14 -13.77 -22.80 -4.93
C ALA A 14 -12.29 -23.23 -4.83
N LEU A 15 -11.81 -23.60 -3.65
CA LEU A 15 -10.45 -24.10 -3.42
C LEU A 15 -10.19 -25.39 -4.19
N ASP A 16 -11.11 -26.35 -4.09
CA ASP A 16 -11.00 -27.64 -4.80
C ASP A 16 -10.89 -27.47 -6.32
N LYS A 17 -11.58 -26.47 -6.88
CA LYS A 17 -11.50 -26.11 -8.31
C LYS A 17 -10.24 -25.34 -8.67
N SER A 18 -9.84 -24.40 -7.83
CA SER A 18 -8.79 -23.43 -8.15
C SER A 18 -7.40 -24.01 -7.94
N PHE A 19 -7.21 -24.83 -6.91
CA PHE A 19 -5.89 -25.35 -6.55
C PHE A 19 -5.23 -26.18 -7.67
N PRO A 20 -5.91 -27.12 -8.33
CA PRO A 20 -5.34 -27.83 -9.48
C PRO A 20 -5.05 -26.92 -10.69
N ALA A 21 -5.80 -25.81 -10.84
CA ALA A 21 -5.60 -24.89 -11.94
C ALA A 21 -4.33 -24.03 -11.76
N LEU A 22 -3.84 -23.85 -10.54
CA LEU A 22 -2.63 -23.03 -10.26
C LEU A 22 -1.40 -23.57 -10.98
N GLU A 23 -1.23 -24.88 -11.08
CA GLU A 23 -0.11 -25.52 -11.77
C GLU A 23 -0.11 -25.22 -13.28
N SER A 24 -1.28 -24.94 -13.86
CA SER A 24 -1.42 -24.58 -15.28
C SER A 24 -1.10 -23.11 -15.59
N ILE A 25 -0.96 -22.27 -14.55
CA ILE A 25 -0.58 -20.87 -14.69
C ILE A 25 0.94 -20.78 -14.87
N PRO A 26 1.46 -20.34 -16.04
CA PRO A 26 2.91 -20.34 -16.29
C PRO A 26 3.67 -19.37 -15.39
N GLY A 27 3.03 -18.29 -14.96
CA GLY A 27 3.61 -17.34 -14.02
C GLY A 27 2.74 -16.12 -13.80
N VAL A 28 3.02 -15.40 -12.71
CA VAL A 28 2.33 -14.17 -12.29
C VAL A 28 3.34 -13.05 -12.10
N ILE A 29 3.05 -11.87 -12.63
CA ILE A 29 3.82 -10.64 -12.40
C ILE A 29 3.06 -9.79 -11.39
N LEU A 30 3.76 -9.24 -10.41
CA LEU A 30 3.22 -8.40 -9.35
C LEU A 30 3.91 -7.02 -9.36
N GLY A 31 3.19 -5.98 -9.64
CA GLY A 31 3.67 -4.60 -9.71
C GLY A 31 2.65 -3.61 -9.11
N ILE A 32 3.03 -2.44 -8.77
CA ILE A 32 4.34 -1.77 -8.90
C ILE A 32 4.75 -1.19 -7.55
N HIS A 33 4.12 -1.65 -6.47
CA HIS A 33 4.39 -1.13 -5.14
C HIS A 33 4.68 -2.25 -4.14
N SER A 34 5.91 -2.28 -3.67
CA SER A 34 6.36 -3.02 -2.49
C SER A 34 7.13 -2.08 -1.57
N THR A 35 7.03 -2.27 -0.28
CA THR A 35 7.67 -1.44 0.75
C THR A 35 7.95 -2.26 2.01
N ILE A 36 8.51 -1.62 3.01
CA ILE A 36 8.65 -2.16 4.36
C ILE A 36 7.54 -1.56 5.22
N ASP A 37 6.80 -2.40 5.93
CA ASP A 37 5.88 -1.99 6.99
C ASP A 37 6.58 -2.09 8.34
N GLY A 38 6.79 -0.96 9.01
CA GLY A 38 7.31 -0.87 10.37
C GLY A 38 6.15 -0.85 11.36
N LEU A 39 5.87 -1.97 12.00
CA LEU A 39 4.82 -2.07 12.99
C LEU A 39 5.29 -1.45 14.29
N LYS A 40 4.50 -0.54 14.83
CA LYS A 40 4.73 0.11 16.14
C LYS A 40 3.45 0.08 16.95
N ARG A 41 3.49 -0.57 18.09
CA ARG A 41 2.41 -0.43 19.07
C ARG A 41 2.47 0.95 19.70
N VAL A 42 1.34 1.64 19.71
CA VAL A 42 1.25 2.93 20.41
C VAL A 42 1.31 2.71 21.92
N VAL A 43 2.35 3.24 22.53
CA VAL A 43 2.56 3.26 23.99
C VAL A 43 2.42 4.70 24.45
N PRO A 44 1.34 5.05 25.19
CA PRO A 44 1.09 6.44 25.61
C PRO A 44 2.26 7.07 26.35
N GLU A 45 2.90 6.33 27.23
CA GLU A 45 4.01 6.78 28.05
C GLU A 45 5.25 7.20 27.24
N GLU A 46 5.48 6.55 26.08
CA GLU A 46 6.56 6.95 25.15
C GLU A 46 6.26 8.31 24.52
N ILE A 47 5.02 8.52 24.06
CA ILE A 47 4.60 9.77 23.42
C ILE A 47 4.56 10.90 24.45
N GLU A 48 3.99 10.67 25.62
CA GLU A 48 3.92 11.63 26.72
C GLU A 48 5.33 12.03 27.19
N LYS A 49 6.28 11.09 27.22
CA LYS A 49 7.68 11.37 27.53
C LYS A 49 8.31 12.27 26.46
N ILE A 50 8.12 11.98 25.18
CA ILE A 50 8.63 12.81 24.08
C ILE A 50 8.11 14.24 24.21
N LEU A 51 6.80 14.40 24.41
CA LEU A 51 6.17 15.71 24.59
C LEU A 51 6.70 16.46 25.81
N SER A 52 6.86 15.78 26.95
CA SER A 52 7.40 16.39 28.16
C SER A 52 8.86 16.86 28.03
N GLN A 53 9.63 16.24 27.12
CA GLN A 53 11.01 16.63 26.83
C GLN A 53 11.12 17.79 25.84
N ASP A 54 10.05 18.07 25.08
CA ASP A 54 9.97 19.18 24.12
C ASP A 54 8.67 19.98 24.34
N PRO A 55 8.66 20.95 25.29
CA PRO A 55 7.47 21.76 25.58
C PRO A 55 6.94 22.55 24.37
N ALA A 56 7.81 22.93 23.41
CA ALA A 56 7.40 23.65 22.23
C ALA A 56 6.60 22.72 21.28
N LEU A 57 7.04 21.47 21.13
CA LEU A 57 6.31 20.44 20.40
C LEU A 57 4.96 20.13 21.08
N GLU A 58 4.94 19.99 22.41
CA GLU A 58 3.70 19.75 23.16
C GLU A 58 2.69 20.88 22.96
N GLU A 59 3.11 22.13 23.08
CA GLU A 59 2.25 23.30 22.86
C GLU A 59 1.71 23.33 21.41
N GLU A 60 2.56 23.08 20.42
CA GLU A 60 2.14 23.05 19.02
C GLU A 60 1.12 21.95 18.76
N VAL A 61 1.38 20.73 19.22
CA VAL A 61 0.46 19.59 19.07
C VAL A 61 -0.86 19.88 19.77
N SER A 62 -0.83 20.35 21.03
CA SER A 62 -2.04 20.68 21.83
C SER A 62 -2.91 21.72 21.12
N ARG A 63 -2.30 22.77 20.60
CA ARG A 63 -3.00 23.86 19.88
C ARG A 63 -3.66 23.37 18.59
N ARG A 64 -3.08 22.34 17.95
CA ARG A 64 -3.53 21.81 16.66
C ARG A 64 -4.44 20.59 16.76
N LEU A 65 -4.73 20.11 17.97
CA LEU A 65 -5.68 19.00 18.15
C LEU A 65 -7.03 19.33 17.48
N GLY A 66 -7.58 18.36 16.75
CA GLY A 66 -8.82 18.54 15.98
C GLY A 66 -8.62 19.10 14.56
N THR A 67 -7.44 19.63 14.20
CA THR A 67 -7.11 20.09 12.86
C THR A 67 -6.28 19.03 12.13
N LEU A 68 -6.92 18.20 11.29
CA LEU A 68 -6.25 17.12 10.59
C LEU A 68 -5.26 17.66 9.55
N PRO A 69 -3.96 17.34 9.64
CA PRO A 69 -3.00 17.65 8.58
C PRO A 69 -3.30 16.82 7.32
N THR A 70 -2.98 17.35 6.14
CA THR A 70 -3.11 16.65 4.86
C THR A 70 -1.87 15.81 4.54
N GLU A 71 -0.74 16.13 5.15
CA GLU A 71 0.55 15.46 5.01
C GLU A 71 1.40 15.74 6.26
N ILE A 72 2.52 15.04 6.40
CA ILE A 72 3.44 15.15 7.54
C ILE A 72 4.70 15.90 7.09
N ARG A 73 4.88 17.14 7.55
CA ARG A 73 6.08 17.96 7.32
C ARG A 73 6.87 18.24 8.59
N THR A 74 6.25 18.04 9.76
CA THR A 74 6.86 18.25 11.07
C THR A 74 6.51 17.09 11.99
N PRO A 75 7.26 16.87 13.08
CA PRO A 75 6.86 15.94 14.14
C PRO A 75 5.47 16.25 14.72
N ALA A 76 5.10 17.53 14.82
CA ALA A 76 3.78 17.92 15.25
C ALA A 76 2.66 17.42 14.31
N ASP A 77 2.86 17.46 12.98
CA ASP A 77 1.90 16.90 12.03
C ASP A 77 1.66 15.40 12.25
N LEU A 78 2.75 14.66 12.51
CA LEU A 78 2.68 13.22 12.79
C LEU A 78 1.85 12.94 14.05
N LEU A 79 2.17 13.63 15.15
CA LEU A 79 1.48 13.43 16.43
C LEU A 79 0.02 13.89 16.38
N VAL A 80 -0.30 14.99 15.69
CA VAL A 80 -1.68 15.43 15.44
C VAL A 80 -2.44 14.42 14.56
N GLY A 81 -1.80 13.88 13.54
CA GLY A 81 -2.38 12.82 12.70
C GLY A 81 -2.70 11.56 13.50
N LEU A 82 -1.76 11.10 14.32
CA LEU A 82 -1.95 9.97 15.23
C LEU A 82 -3.09 10.22 16.23
N ALA A 83 -3.08 11.38 16.90
CA ALA A 83 -4.12 11.78 17.85
C ALA A 83 -5.50 11.81 17.19
N SER A 84 -5.59 12.33 15.96
CA SER A 84 -6.83 12.40 15.19
C SER A 84 -7.36 11.02 14.80
N SER A 85 -6.46 10.12 14.34
CA SER A 85 -6.79 8.73 14.04
C SER A 85 -7.32 7.99 15.28
N LEU A 86 -6.60 8.14 16.41
CA LEU A 86 -6.93 7.53 17.68
C LEU A 86 -8.29 7.99 18.18
N GLN A 87 -8.52 9.31 18.27
CA GLN A 87 -9.76 9.90 18.79
C GLN A 87 -10.99 9.50 17.95
N ARG A 88 -10.82 9.39 16.63
CA ARG A 88 -11.91 8.98 15.72
C ARG A 88 -12.08 7.47 15.62
N GLY A 89 -11.11 6.68 16.08
CA GLY A 89 -11.05 5.24 15.89
C GLY A 89 -11.09 4.83 14.41
N LYS A 90 -10.55 5.66 13.51
CA LYS A 90 -10.54 5.42 12.06
C LYS A 90 -9.11 5.30 11.55
N ALA A 91 -8.88 4.34 10.67
CA ALA A 91 -7.62 4.27 9.95
C ALA A 91 -7.36 5.59 9.20
N LEU A 92 -6.11 6.03 9.26
CA LEU A 92 -5.66 7.24 8.59
C LEU A 92 -4.25 6.97 8.04
N GLN A 93 -4.01 7.37 6.79
CA GLN A 93 -2.68 7.35 6.21
C GLN A 93 -2.28 8.75 5.77
N LEU A 94 -1.08 9.18 6.18
CA LEU A 94 -0.48 10.45 5.75
C LEU A 94 0.94 10.20 5.24
N MET A 95 1.33 10.98 4.23
CA MET A 95 2.69 10.91 3.67
C MET A 95 3.64 11.82 4.43
N ILE A 96 4.79 11.29 4.82
CA ILE A 96 5.94 12.08 5.31
C ILE A 96 6.60 12.73 4.08
N ARG A 97 6.86 14.04 4.15
CA ARG A 97 7.46 14.83 3.06
C ARG A 97 8.91 15.20 3.29
N GLU A 98 9.31 15.27 4.54
CA GLU A 98 10.63 15.78 4.93
C GLU A 98 11.48 14.64 5.51
N GLU A 99 12.71 14.50 5.03
CA GLU A 99 13.65 13.50 5.52
C GLU A 99 13.96 13.70 7.01
N ALA A 100 13.98 14.94 7.47
CA ALA A 100 14.16 15.26 8.88
C ALA A 100 13.07 14.65 9.77
N VAL A 101 11.84 14.55 9.29
CA VAL A 101 10.75 13.88 10.02
C VAL A 101 10.91 12.36 10.00
N TYR A 102 11.31 11.79 8.86
CA TYR A 102 11.68 10.39 8.78
C TYR A 102 12.74 10.04 9.83
N GLN A 103 13.83 10.82 9.89
CA GLN A 103 14.88 10.61 10.87
C GLN A 103 14.37 10.78 12.32
N TRP A 104 13.56 11.81 12.55
CA TRP A 104 12.96 12.04 13.87
C TRP A 104 12.12 10.85 14.33
N VAL A 105 11.33 10.24 13.43
CA VAL A 105 10.52 9.04 13.75
C VAL A 105 11.43 7.85 14.07
N MET A 106 12.48 7.65 13.29
CA MET A 106 13.46 6.59 13.57
C MET A 106 14.12 6.74 14.95
N ASP A 107 14.50 7.96 15.32
CA ASP A 107 15.25 8.23 16.54
C ASP A 107 14.37 8.21 17.80
N ASN A 108 13.11 8.61 17.70
CA ASN A 108 12.24 8.82 18.86
C ASN A 108 11.18 7.73 19.04
N LEU A 109 10.67 7.14 17.96
CA LEU A 109 9.59 6.16 18.01
C LEU A 109 10.05 4.78 17.50
N GLY A 110 10.90 4.75 16.48
CA GLY A 110 11.35 3.51 15.87
C GLY A 110 10.19 2.62 15.38
N TYR A 111 10.41 1.33 15.43
CA TYR A 111 9.40 0.28 15.17
C TYR A 111 9.70 -0.94 16.05
N ASP A 112 8.67 -1.72 16.36
CA ASP A 112 8.82 -2.95 17.14
C ASP A 112 9.19 -4.13 16.24
N GLN A 113 8.72 -4.11 14.99
CA GLN A 113 8.93 -5.16 14.01
C GLN A 113 8.81 -4.60 12.59
N ILE A 114 9.60 -5.14 11.66
CA ILE A 114 9.41 -4.90 10.23
C ILE A 114 8.77 -6.11 9.55
N ARG A 115 7.96 -5.86 8.54
CA ARG A 115 7.33 -6.86 7.68
C ARG A 115 7.33 -6.40 6.24
N MET A 116 7.10 -7.34 5.33
CA MET A 116 6.81 -7.00 3.94
C MET A 116 5.54 -6.15 3.89
N GLY A 117 5.62 -5.02 3.20
CA GLY A 117 4.54 -4.11 2.94
C GLY A 117 4.28 -3.91 1.44
N GLY A 118 3.24 -3.12 1.15
CA GLY A 118 2.78 -2.91 -0.21
C GLY A 118 2.06 -4.13 -0.80
N THR A 119 1.12 -3.88 -1.68
CA THR A 119 0.26 -4.93 -2.25
C THR A 119 1.06 -6.00 -2.99
N SER A 120 2.02 -5.58 -3.83
CA SER A 120 2.83 -6.51 -4.62
C SER A 120 3.73 -7.38 -3.76
N GLY A 121 4.35 -6.81 -2.72
CA GLY A 121 5.22 -7.54 -1.80
C GLY A 121 4.43 -8.58 -0.97
N ASN A 122 3.31 -8.16 -0.42
CA ASN A 122 2.42 -9.05 0.35
C ASN A 122 1.86 -10.18 -0.51
N MET A 123 1.39 -9.88 -1.74
CA MET A 123 0.92 -10.90 -2.67
C MET A 123 2.04 -11.88 -3.04
N ALA A 124 3.27 -11.41 -3.26
CA ALA A 124 4.41 -12.26 -3.56
C ALA A 124 4.65 -13.29 -2.46
N ASN A 125 4.69 -12.85 -1.20
CA ASN A 125 4.87 -13.73 -0.06
C ASN A 125 3.70 -14.70 0.15
N PHE A 126 2.48 -14.25 -0.14
CA PHE A 126 1.30 -15.12 -0.03
C PHE A 126 1.24 -16.17 -1.15
N LEU A 127 1.61 -15.81 -2.37
CA LEU A 127 1.55 -16.71 -3.53
C LEU A 127 2.73 -17.69 -3.58
N ALA A 128 3.88 -17.32 -3.02
CA ALA A 128 5.10 -18.12 -3.11
C ALA A 128 4.97 -19.57 -2.57
N PRO A 129 4.22 -19.86 -1.49
CA PRO A 129 3.96 -21.25 -1.04
C PRO A 129 3.02 -22.04 -1.96
N LEU A 130 2.30 -21.38 -2.88
CA LEU A 130 1.35 -22.05 -3.77
C LEU A 130 2.09 -22.71 -4.96
N PRO A 131 1.48 -23.72 -5.61
CA PRO A 131 2.08 -24.45 -6.72
C PRO A 131 2.13 -23.63 -8.03
N LEU A 132 2.60 -22.38 -7.95
CA LEU A 132 2.85 -21.51 -9.08
C LEU A 132 4.29 -21.68 -9.56
N PRO A 133 4.54 -21.90 -10.86
CA PRO A 133 5.90 -22.07 -11.37
C PRO A 133 6.78 -20.83 -11.21
N ARG A 134 6.20 -19.64 -11.39
CA ARG A 134 6.95 -18.37 -11.37
C ARG A 134 6.12 -17.22 -10.80
N ILE A 135 6.75 -16.45 -9.93
CA ILE A 135 6.21 -15.19 -9.40
C ILE A 135 7.31 -14.14 -9.60
N LEU A 136 7.04 -13.16 -10.45
CA LEU A 136 7.93 -12.03 -10.66
C LEU A 136 7.37 -10.83 -9.91
N VAL A 137 8.08 -10.34 -8.92
CA VAL A 137 7.67 -9.13 -8.19
C VAL A 137 8.53 -7.94 -8.58
N TYR A 138 7.90 -6.79 -8.82
CA TYR A 138 8.59 -5.53 -8.96
C TYR A 138 8.84 -4.93 -7.57
N ALA A 139 10.10 -4.72 -7.24
CA ALA A 139 10.53 -4.09 -6.00
C ALA A 139 11.62 -3.05 -6.33
N ASN A 140 11.35 -1.78 -6.06
CA ASN A 140 12.30 -0.69 -6.27
C ASN A 140 12.10 0.42 -5.21
N PRO A 141 13.16 0.77 -4.44
CA PRO A 141 14.45 0.07 -4.41
C PRO A 141 14.32 -1.29 -3.69
N LEU A 142 15.04 -2.27 -4.18
CA LEU A 142 15.21 -3.54 -3.48
C LEU A 142 16.47 -3.45 -2.64
N THR A 143 16.34 -3.06 -1.38
CA THR A 143 17.44 -3.09 -0.40
C THR A 143 17.57 -4.47 0.22
N LYS A 144 18.68 -4.72 0.93
CA LYS A 144 18.90 -5.97 1.65
C LYS A 144 17.78 -6.23 2.66
N GLU A 145 17.42 -5.21 3.43
CA GLU A 145 16.37 -5.28 4.45
C GLU A 145 15.02 -5.64 3.85
N GLN A 146 14.67 -5.06 2.71
CA GLN A 146 13.44 -5.41 2.01
C GLN A 146 13.52 -6.80 1.37
N ALA A 147 14.67 -7.16 0.80
CA ALA A 147 14.88 -8.46 0.19
C ALA A 147 14.72 -9.60 1.20
N GLU A 148 15.23 -9.44 2.42
CA GLU A 148 15.13 -10.42 3.51
C GLU A 148 13.69 -10.62 4.02
N LEU A 149 12.76 -9.70 3.72
CA LEU A 149 11.34 -9.83 4.06
C LEU A 149 10.55 -10.68 3.04
N PHE A 150 11.12 -10.96 1.88
CA PHE A 150 10.54 -11.94 0.97
C PHE A 150 10.78 -13.35 1.49
N VAL A 151 9.77 -14.23 1.30
CA VAL A 151 9.92 -15.64 1.66
C VAL A 151 10.98 -16.31 0.77
N ASP A 152 11.77 -17.19 1.35
CA ASP A 152 12.75 -18.00 0.61
C ASP A 152 12.02 -19.10 -0.17
N SER A 153 11.68 -18.81 -1.42
CA SER A 153 10.98 -19.72 -2.30
C SER A 153 11.57 -19.74 -3.71
N LYS A 154 11.81 -20.93 -4.22
CA LYS A 154 12.46 -21.17 -5.53
C LYS A 154 11.70 -20.61 -6.74
N ASN A 155 10.41 -20.26 -6.58
CA ASN A 155 9.54 -19.73 -7.64
C ASN A 155 9.37 -18.19 -7.57
N LEU A 156 10.02 -17.51 -6.60
CA LEU A 156 9.93 -16.07 -6.40
C LEU A 156 11.15 -15.35 -7.00
N PHE A 157 10.89 -14.37 -7.86
CA PHE A 157 11.93 -13.68 -8.62
C PHE A 157 11.70 -12.17 -8.67
N VAL A 158 12.80 -11.44 -8.86
CA VAL A 158 12.86 -10.05 -9.34
C VAL A 158 13.70 -10.02 -10.62
N ILE A 159 13.71 -8.91 -11.35
CA ILE A 159 14.66 -8.68 -12.45
C ILE A 159 15.92 -8.05 -11.86
N ASN A 160 17.06 -8.72 -11.98
CA ASN A 160 18.35 -8.22 -11.52
C ASN A 160 18.94 -7.17 -12.47
N GLN A 161 20.15 -6.69 -12.22
CA GLN A 161 20.82 -5.64 -13.03
C GLN A 161 21.10 -6.09 -14.46
N ASP A 162 21.37 -7.37 -14.64
CA ASP A 162 21.67 -7.97 -15.95
C ASP A 162 20.39 -8.25 -16.77
N GLY A 163 19.22 -8.08 -16.16
CA GLY A 163 17.93 -8.28 -16.77
C GLY A 163 17.42 -9.71 -16.68
N GLU A 164 18.02 -10.51 -15.82
CA GLU A 164 17.66 -11.90 -15.58
C GLU A 164 16.75 -12.06 -14.36
N LEU A 165 16.05 -13.18 -14.29
CA LEU A 165 15.27 -13.55 -13.12
C LEU A 165 16.18 -14.06 -12.03
N GLU A 166 16.15 -13.43 -10.87
CA GLU A 166 16.95 -13.82 -9.72
C GLU A 166 16.10 -13.74 -8.43
N HIS A 167 16.42 -14.58 -7.45
CA HIS A 167 15.76 -14.55 -6.16
C HIS A 167 16.02 -13.22 -5.44
N PRO A 168 15.00 -12.59 -4.78
CA PRO A 168 15.19 -11.29 -4.11
C PRO A 168 16.37 -11.23 -3.16
N HIS A 169 16.61 -12.30 -2.39
CA HIS A 169 17.75 -12.40 -1.44
C HIS A 169 19.14 -12.30 -2.08
N LYS A 170 19.25 -12.42 -3.40
CA LYS A 170 20.51 -12.31 -4.15
C LYS A 170 20.60 -11.08 -5.04
N ALA A 171 19.43 -10.52 -5.39
CA ALA A 171 19.31 -9.43 -6.36
C ALA A 171 19.28 -8.03 -5.72
N TRP A 172 19.38 -7.93 -4.40
CA TRP A 172 19.29 -6.64 -3.70
C TRP A 172 20.44 -5.69 -4.04
N ARG A 173 20.19 -4.39 -3.90
CA ARG A 173 21.14 -3.31 -4.21
C ARG A 173 21.13 -2.29 -3.09
N GLY A 174 22.21 -2.22 -2.36
CA GLY A 174 22.36 -1.32 -1.22
C GLY A 174 21.69 -1.86 0.06
N GLU A 175 22.00 -1.21 1.14
CA GLU A 175 21.51 -1.53 2.48
C GLU A 175 20.77 -0.32 3.06
N GLY A 176 19.86 -0.54 3.99
CA GLY A 176 19.09 0.48 4.65
C GLY A 176 17.61 0.49 4.26
N ILE A 177 16.83 1.25 5.00
CA ILE A 177 15.38 1.37 4.84
C ILE A 177 15.08 2.67 4.11
N TYR A 178 14.96 2.62 2.79
CA TYR A 178 14.69 3.81 1.96
C TYR A 178 13.21 4.12 1.78
N ALA A 179 12.34 3.15 2.06
CA ALA A 179 10.89 3.34 2.06
C ALA A 179 10.28 2.51 3.19
N ILE A 180 9.48 3.16 4.02
CA ILE A 180 8.83 2.52 5.16
C ILE A 180 7.46 3.16 5.42
N HIS A 181 6.47 2.31 5.70
CA HIS A 181 5.21 2.72 6.28
C HIS A 181 5.21 2.37 7.75
N TRP A 182 5.28 3.37 8.64
CA TRP A 182 5.04 3.13 10.07
C TRP A 182 3.57 2.91 10.30
N ILE A 183 3.24 1.75 10.86
CA ILE A 183 1.88 1.37 11.21
C ILE A 183 1.75 1.46 12.73
N PHE A 184 1.28 2.60 13.22
CA PHE A 184 1.04 2.84 14.63
C PHE A 184 -0.29 2.22 15.03
N GLU A 185 -0.24 1.03 15.63
CA GLU A 185 -1.41 0.27 16.06
C GLU A 185 -1.83 0.63 17.47
N TYR A 186 -3.12 0.85 17.69
CA TYR A 186 -3.69 1.14 18.98
C TYR A 186 -4.94 0.31 19.25
N PRO A 187 -5.11 -0.22 20.51
CA PRO A 187 -6.29 -0.96 20.91
C PRO A 187 -7.45 -0.02 21.22
N GLN A 188 -8.66 -0.57 21.34
CA GLN A 188 -9.81 0.12 21.91
C GLN A 188 -9.51 0.51 23.37
N GLY A 189 -9.97 1.68 23.78
CA GLY A 189 -9.83 2.20 25.14
C GLY A 189 -8.42 2.70 25.48
N LEU A 190 -7.50 2.79 24.49
CA LEU A 190 -6.19 3.39 24.72
C LEU A 190 -6.37 4.88 25.05
N LYS A 191 -5.74 5.32 26.15
CA LYS A 191 -5.76 6.71 26.62
C LYS A 191 -4.42 7.35 26.38
N LEU A 192 -4.42 8.50 25.72
CA LEU A 192 -3.22 9.31 25.44
C LEU A 192 -3.48 10.73 25.94
N ARG A 193 -2.56 11.27 26.75
CA ARG A 193 -2.61 12.65 27.22
C ARG A 193 -1.71 13.54 26.36
N ILE A 194 -2.25 14.67 25.93
CA ILE A 194 -1.52 15.73 25.22
C ILE A 194 -1.88 17.06 25.86
N GLY A 195 -0.94 17.69 26.54
CA GLY A 195 -1.22 18.84 27.39
C GLY A 195 -2.30 18.52 28.44
N ASP A 196 -3.34 19.36 28.51
CA ASP A 196 -4.48 19.18 29.41
C ASP A 196 -5.58 18.27 28.86
N GLN A 197 -5.46 17.75 27.60
CA GLN A 197 -6.46 16.93 26.97
C GLN A 197 -6.14 15.45 27.10
N GLN A 198 -7.15 14.65 27.47
CA GLN A 198 -7.10 13.20 27.44
C GLN A 198 -7.90 12.67 26.27
N LEU A 199 -7.25 12.01 25.35
CA LEU A 199 -7.83 11.34 24.19
C LEU A 199 -8.06 9.87 24.53
N GLU A 200 -9.16 9.28 24.00
CA GLU A 200 -9.44 7.86 24.16
C GLU A 200 -9.88 7.27 22.83
N SER A 201 -9.35 6.10 22.48
CA SER A 201 -9.72 5.41 21.24
C SER A 201 -11.05 4.67 21.42
N PRO A 202 -12.11 4.97 20.63
CA PRO A 202 -13.40 4.31 20.71
C PRO A 202 -13.37 2.87 20.21
N ARG A 203 -12.38 2.52 19.40
CA ARG A 203 -12.14 1.15 18.87
C ARG A 203 -10.69 0.97 18.45
N ALA A 204 -10.24 -0.29 18.37
CA ALA A 204 -8.94 -0.62 17.84
C ALA A 204 -8.79 -0.20 16.36
N ASN A 205 -7.67 0.42 16.01
CA ASN A 205 -7.34 0.80 14.64
C ASN A 205 -5.85 1.13 14.52
N ARG A 206 -5.45 1.82 13.43
CA ARG A 206 -4.07 2.19 13.13
C ARG A 206 -3.96 3.56 12.47
N PHE A 207 -2.86 4.24 12.71
CA PHE A 207 -2.40 5.39 11.94
C PHE A 207 -1.18 4.98 11.12
N ILE A 208 -1.11 5.37 9.85
CA ILE A 208 -0.02 5.04 8.94
C ILE A 208 0.70 6.33 8.55
N ALA A 209 1.98 6.41 8.90
CA ALA A 209 2.88 7.47 8.45
C ALA A 209 3.82 6.89 7.40
N ALA A 210 3.66 7.29 6.14
CA ALA A 210 4.35 6.67 5.03
C ALA A 210 5.50 7.53 4.52
N TRP A 211 6.73 7.01 4.58
CA TRP A 211 7.92 7.56 3.96
C TRP A 211 8.25 6.79 2.68
N ASN A 212 8.17 7.45 1.53
CA ASN A 212 8.32 6.78 0.23
C ASN A 212 8.94 7.69 -0.82
N PRO A 213 10.18 8.17 -0.63
CA PRO A 213 10.77 9.23 -1.46
C PRO A 213 11.01 8.80 -2.92
N ILE A 214 11.23 7.50 -3.16
CA ILE A 214 11.55 6.97 -4.49
C ILE A 214 10.27 6.51 -5.20
N ASN A 215 9.37 5.81 -4.50
CA ASN A 215 8.20 5.18 -5.11
C ASN A 215 6.97 6.08 -5.21
N ASN A 216 6.96 7.24 -4.54
CA ASN A 216 5.81 8.16 -4.56
C ASN A 216 5.47 8.71 -5.97
N LYS A 217 6.33 8.49 -6.94
CA LYS A 217 6.18 8.88 -8.35
C LYS A 217 5.81 7.70 -9.27
N LEU A 218 5.71 6.47 -8.76
CA LEU A 218 5.42 5.25 -9.54
C LEU A 218 6.30 5.09 -10.80
N GLN A 219 7.55 5.52 -10.74
CA GLN A 219 8.46 5.38 -11.87
C GLN A 219 8.91 3.93 -12.00
N ILE A 220 8.48 3.29 -13.09
CA ILE A 220 8.96 1.94 -13.41
C ILE A 220 10.38 2.06 -13.96
N GLU A 221 11.33 1.36 -13.35
CA GLU A 221 12.74 1.38 -13.78
C GLU A 221 12.90 1.03 -15.26
N ALA A 222 13.80 1.74 -15.93
CA ALA A 222 14.10 1.50 -17.35
C ALA A 222 14.60 0.07 -17.60
N ASN A 223 15.35 -0.51 -16.66
CA ASN A 223 15.80 -1.90 -16.75
C ASN A 223 14.61 -2.88 -16.77
N PHE A 224 13.65 -2.69 -15.86
CA PHE A 224 12.43 -3.51 -15.82
C PHE A 224 11.64 -3.39 -17.12
N GLN A 225 11.41 -2.16 -17.60
CA GLN A 225 10.67 -1.92 -18.85
C GLN A 225 11.34 -2.56 -20.07
N ARG A 226 12.68 -2.51 -20.13
CA ARG A 226 13.47 -3.07 -21.22
C ARG A 226 13.48 -4.60 -21.22
N CYS A 227 13.56 -5.22 -20.05
CA CYS A 227 13.76 -6.66 -19.90
C CYS A 227 12.44 -7.43 -19.84
N LEU A 228 11.40 -6.85 -19.26
CA LEU A 228 10.10 -7.50 -19.13
C LEU A 228 9.54 -8.11 -20.42
N PRO A 229 9.56 -7.45 -21.60
CA PRO A 229 9.01 -8.03 -22.84
C PRO A 229 9.60 -9.39 -23.22
N LYS A 230 10.87 -9.63 -22.92
CA LYS A 230 11.55 -10.91 -23.21
C LYS A 230 11.09 -12.03 -22.27
N LEU A 231 10.61 -11.68 -21.08
CA LEU A 231 10.19 -12.61 -20.03
C LEU A 231 8.71 -12.96 -20.12
N LEU A 232 7.89 -12.07 -20.71
CA LEU A 232 6.43 -12.19 -20.77
C LEU A 232 5.91 -13.53 -21.30
N PRO A 233 6.55 -14.24 -22.25
CA PRO A 233 6.09 -15.56 -22.69
C PRO A 233 5.98 -16.62 -21.56
N ASN A 234 6.63 -16.36 -20.41
CA ASN A 234 6.59 -17.24 -19.25
C ASN A 234 5.52 -16.84 -18.22
N PHE A 235 4.69 -15.84 -18.53
CA PHE A 235 3.70 -15.28 -17.60
C PHE A 235 2.33 -15.15 -18.29
N SER A 236 1.27 -15.36 -17.52
CA SER A 236 -0.11 -15.22 -18.00
C SER A 236 -0.90 -14.13 -17.28
N HIS A 237 -0.42 -13.67 -16.12
CA HIS A 237 -1.11 -12.67 -15.31
C HIS A 237 -0.16 -11.55 -14.89
N PHE A 238 -0.68 -10.32 -14.90
CA PHE A 238 0.00 -9.16 -14.35
C PHE A 238 -0.94 -8.44 -13.39
N VAL A 239 -0.67 -8.56 -12.11
CA VAL A 239 -1.39 -7.82 -11.06
C VAL A 239 -0.71 -6.48 -10.86
N VAL A 240 -1.46 -5.41 -11.02
CA VAL A 240 -1.00 -4.02 -10.90
C VAL A 240 -1.67 -3.34 -9.71
N SER A 241 -0.89 -2.66 -8.89
CA SER A 241 -1.37 -1.93 -7.71
C SER A 241 -0.44 -0.77 -7.36
N GLY A 242 -0.75 -0.01 -6.31
CA GLY A 242 0.19 0.96 -5.73
C GLY A 242 -0.10 2.43 -6.09
N PHE A 243 -1.12 2.73 -6.87
CA PHE A 243 -1.40 4.12 -7.30
C PHE A 243 -1.87 5.04 -6.16
N HIS A 244 -2.20 4.49 -4.99
CA HIS A 244 -2.55 5.24 -3.78
C HIS A 244 -1.40 6.08 -3.20
N ILE A 245 -0.15 5.79 -3.62
CA ILE A 245 1.03 6.54 -3.18
C ILE A 245 1.26 7.84 -3.97
N LEU A 246 0.55 8.04 -5.08
CA LEU A 246 0.62 9.27 -5.87
C LEU A 246 0.15 10.48 -5.05
N SER A 247 0.79 11.62 -5.28
CA SER A 247 0.39 12.91 -4.73
C SER A 247 -0.19 13.79 -5.82
N GLU A 248 -1.20 14.62 -5.51
CA GLU A 248 -1.81 15.50 -6.52
C GLU A 248 -0.80 16.43 -7.18
N THR A 249 0.15 16.93 -6.38
CA THR A 249 1.23 17.82 -6.85
C THR A 249 2.54 17.47 -6.16
N TYR A 250 3.65 17.79 -6.80
CA TYR A 250 5.01 17.59 -6.30
C TYR A 250 5.76 18.92 -6.21
N PRO A 251 6.83 19.02 -5.39
CA PRO A 251 7.59 20.25 -5.21
C PRO A 251 8.22 20.82 -6.49
N ASP A 252 8.47 19.95 -7.48
CA ASP A 252 9.01 20.32 -8.79
C ASP A 252 7.94 20.85 -9.78
N GLY A 253 6.69 21.01 -9.32
CA GLY A 253 5.56 21.47 -10.11
C GLY A 253 4.89 20.40 -10.97
N THR A 254 5.39 19.16 -10.97
CA THR A 254 4.72 18.04 -11.63
C THR A 254 3.49 17.60 -10.84
N THR A 255 2.61 16.85 -11.50
CA THR A 255 1.35 16.34 -10.95
C THR A 255 1.29 14.82 -11.01
N TRP A 256 0.33 14.24 -10.33
CA TRP A 256 0.04 12.80 -10.43
C TRP A 256 -0.12 12.32 -11.88
N LEU A 257 -0.65 13.16 -12.76
CA LEU A 257 -0.93 12.80 -14.16
C LEU A 257 0.35 12.62 -14.98
N ASP A 258 1.40 13.39 -14.65
CA ASP A 258 2.71 13.26 -15.29
C ASP A 258 3.36 11.92 -15.03
N TYR A 259 3.02 11.29 -13.89
CA TYR A 259 3.50 9.95 -13.51
C TYR A 259 2.52 8.83 -13.90
N LEU A 260 1.22 9.06 -13.82
CA LEU A 260 0.22 8.07 -14.20
C LEU A 260 0.25 7.75 -15.70
N ARG A 261 0.39 8.77 -16.56
CA ARG A 261 0.39 8.60 -18.03
C ARG A 261 1.49 7.67 -18.55
N PRO A 262 2.76 7.80 -18.14
CA PRO A 262 3.81 6.85 -18.55
C PRO A 262 3.49 5.40 -18.15
N VAL A 263 3.00 5.18 -16.93
CA VAL A 263 2.59 3.84 -16.47
C VAL A 263 1.43 3.31 -17.32
N ALA A 264 0.39 4.11 -17.52
CA ALA A 264 -0.74 3.73 -18.36
C ALA A 264 -0.33 3.40 -19.80
N ARG A 265 0.64 4.14 -20.35
CA ARG A 265 1.21 3.83 -21.68
C ARG A 265 1.94 2.50 -21.66
N PHE A 266 2.82 2.28 -20.67
CA PHE A 266 3.55 1.02 -20.54
C PHE A 266 2.61 -0.18 -20.44
N LEU A 267 1.56 -0.10 -19.64
CA LEU A 267 0.57 -1.18 -19.51
C LEU A 267 -0.17 -1.43 -20.84
N ARG A 268 -0.62 -0.38 -21.53
CA ARG A 268 -1.30 -0.51 -22.83
C ARG A 268 -0.41 -1.13 -23.91
N GLU A 269 0.85 -0.69 -24.00
CA GLU A 269 1.81 -1.24 -24.97
C GLU A 269 2.12 -2.70 -24.65
N THR A 270 2.29 -3.03 -23.38
CA THR A 270 2.48 -4.41 -22.93
C THR A 270 1.28 -5.27 -23.31
N LYS A 271 0.06 -4.84 -23.02
CA LYS A 271 -1.18 -5.56 -23.39
C LYS A 271 -1.34 -5.73 -24.89
N LYS A 272 -1.05 -4.68 -25.66
CA LYS A 272 -1.13 -4.72 -27.14
C LYS A 272 -0.19 -5.76 -27.74
N ASN A 273 1.02 -5.87 -27.20
CA ASN A 273 2.04 -6.77 -27.71
C ASN A 273 1.89 -8.21 -27.18
N HIS A 274 1.14 -8.40 -26.08
CA HIS A 274 0.91 -9.67 -25.40
C HIS A 274 -0.56 -9.78 -25.01
N SER A 275 -1.44 -10.00 -25.98
CA SER A 275 -2.91 -10.00 -25.81
C SER A 275 -3.41 -11.06 -24.84
N ASP A 276 -2.68 -12.18 -24.71
CA ASP A 276 -3.04 -13.29 -23.82
C ASP A 276 -2.69 -13.02 -22.35
N LEU A 277 -1.86 -11.99 -22.08
CA LEU A 277 -1.54 -11.58 -20.72
C LEU A 277 -2.77 -10.95 -20.05
N ARG A 278 -3.23 -11.52 -18.94
CA ARG A 278 -4.36 -11.03 -18.16
C ARG A 278 -3.90 -9.99 -17.16
N PHE A 279 -4.45 -8.79 -17.27
CA PHE A 279 -4.19 -7.72 -16.30
C PHE A 279 -5.27 -7.71 -15.22
N HIS A 280 -4.83 -7.72 -13.98
CA HIS A 280 -5.66 -7.45 -12.81
C HIS A 280 -5.21 -6.17 -12.15
N TYR A 281 -6.14 -5.27 -11.86
CA TYR A 281 -5.86 -4.09 -11.05
C TYR A 281 -6.43 -4.29 -9.64
N GLU A 282 -5.55 -4.29 -8.65
CA GLU A 282 -5.94 -4.27 -7.24
C GLU A 282 -5.99 -2.82 -6.77
N PHE A 283 -7.21 -2.35 -6.50
CA PHE A 283 -7.44 -1.00 -6.03
C PHE A 283 -6.94 -0.83 -4.58
N ALA A 284 -6.83 0.39 -4.13
CA ALA A 284 -6.52 0.71 -2.75
C ALA A 284 -7.26 1.99 -2.37
N SER A 285 -7.41 2.24 -1.09
CA SER A 285 -8.05 3.46 -0.60
C SER A 285 -7.24 4.69 -0.99
N ILE A 286 -7.77 5.50 -1.88
CA ILE A 286 -7.16 6.72 -2.41
C ILE A 286 -7.99 7.92 -1.98
N ALA A 287 -7.41 8.86 -1.25
CA ALA A 287 -8.13 10.04 -0.75
C ALA A 287 -8.49 11.02 -1.89
N SER A 288 -7.61 11.20 -2.88
CA SER A 288 -7.81 12.15 -3.97
C SER A 288 -8.81 11.66 -5.01
N ALA A 289 -9.91 12.39 -5.19
CA ALA A 289 -10.88 12.16 -6.25
C ALA A 289 -10.27 12.31 -7.65
N ALA A 290 -9.34 13.27 -7.83
CA ALA A 290 -8.66 13.48 -9.10
C ALA A 290 -7.82 12.27 -9.51
N ILE A 291 -7.08 11.68 -8.57
CA ILE A 291 -6.27 10.49 -8.80
C ILE A 291 -7.17 9.27 -9.07
N ARG A 292 -8.24 9.05 -8.27
CA ARG A 292 -9.20 7.97 -8.51
C ARG A 292 -9.81 8.05 -9.90
N LYS A 293 -10.28 9.24 -10.30
CA LYS A 293 -10.82 9.46 -11.64
C LYS A 293 -9.78 9.18 -12.73
N GLY A 294 -8.55 9.63 -12.53
CA GLY A 294 -7.46 9.36 -13.48
C GLY A 294 -7.16 7.88 -13.64
N ILE A 295 -7.20 7.10 -12.56
CA ILE A 295 -7.03 5.64 -12.62
C ILE A 295 -8.18 5.00 -13.41
N VAL A 296 -9.42 5.40 -13.14
CA VAL A 296 -10.59 4.89 -13.86
C VAL A 296 -10.50 5.21 -15.35
N ASP A 297 -10.03 6.40 -15.72
CA ASP A 297 -9.98 6.86 -17.10
C ASP A 297 -8.75 6.32 -17.87
N HIS A 298 -7.62 6.06 -17.20
CA HIS A 298 -6.35 5.74 -17.87
C HIS A 298 -5.85 4.32 -17.64
N ILE A 299 -6.20 3.68 -16.52
CA ILE A 299 -5.73 2.33 -16.16
C ILE A 299 -6.80 1.28 -16.41
N LEU A 300 -8.04 1.48 -15.90
CA LEU A 300 -9.09 0.48 -16.00
C LEU A 300 -9.43 0.04 -17.43
N PRO A 301 -9.34 0.88 -18.48
CA PRO A 301 -9.57 0.41 -19.84
C PRO A 301 -8.57 -0.64 -20.35
N THR A 302 -7.44 -0.82 -19.65
CA THR A 302 -6.39 -1.79 -20.05
C THR A 302 -6.49 -3.11 -19.29
N VAL A 303 -7.23 -3.15 -18.18
CA VAL A 303 -7.28 -4.34 -17.32
C VAL A 303 -8.45 -5.27 -17.64
N ASP A 304 -8.27 -6.55 -17.39
CA ASP A 304 -9.28 -7.59 -17.59
C ASP A 304 -10.14 -7.83 -16.35
N SER A 305 -9.59 -7.49 -15.16
CA SER A 305 -10.29 -7.64 -13.89
C SER A 305 -9.88 -6.58 -12.87
N LEU A 306 -10.76 -6.30 -11.94
CA LEU A 306 -10.63 -5.27 -10.92
C LEU A 306 -10.95 -5.86 -9.55
N GLY A 307 -10.02 -5.73 -8.60
CA GLY A 307 -10.23 -5.98 -7.17
C GLY A 307 -10.45 -4.65 -6.44
N LEU A 308 -11.51 -4.56 -5.67
CA LEU A 308 -11.83 -3.43 -4.80
C LEU A 308 -12.82 -3.85 -3.72
N ASN A 309 -12.83 -3.10 -2.62
CA ASN A 309 -13.84 -3.26 -1.58
C ASN A 309 -15.02 -2.29 -1.77
N GLU A 310 -16.06 -2.44 -0.95
CA GLU A 310 -17.28 -1.62 -1.02
C GLU A 310 -17.04 -0.13 -0.78
N VAL A 311 -16.08 0.22 0.08
CA VAL A 311 -15.75 1.63 0.38
C VAL A 311 -15.09 2.30 -0.83
N GLU A 312 -14.19 1.57 -1.49
CA GLU A 312 -13.51 2.01 -2.71
C GLU A 312 -14.50 2.13 -3.88
N LEU A 313 -15.42 1.18 -4.00
CA LEU A 313 -16.50 1.25 -4.99
C LEU A 313 -17.38 2.47 -4.77
N CYS A 314 -17.82 2.71 -3.53
CA CYS A 314 -18.63 3.89 -3.20
C CYS A 314 -17.92 5.21 -3.52
N ALA A 315 -16.60 5.29 -3.26
CA ALA A 315 -15.81 6.46 -3.61
C ALA A 315 -15.77 6.70 -5.12
N ILE A 316 -15.58 5.66 -5.93
CA ILE A 316 -15.59 5.75 -7.40
C ILE A 316 -16.97 6.15 -7.92
N LEU A 317 -18.04 5.56 -7.39
CA LEU A 317 -19.42 5.90 -7.79
C LEU A 317 -19.73 7.38 -7.51
N ARG A 318 -19.37 7.89 -6.34
CA ARG A 318 -19.53 9.33 -6.01
C ARG A 318 -18.72 10.24 -6.93
N ASP A 319 -17.49 9.87 -7.25
CA ASP A 319 -16.67 10.63 -8.20
C ASP A 319 -17.29 10.68 -9.61
N ARG A 320 -18.20 9.78 -9.92
CA ARG A 320 -18.96 9.71 -11.18
C ARG A 320 -20.36 10.34 -11.10
N GLY A 321 -20.76 10.85 -9.94
CA GLY A 321 -22.09 11.42 -9.70
C GLY A 321 -23.18 10.37 -9.48
N GLU A 322 -22.80 9.13 -9.19
CA GLU A 322 -23.70 7.99 -8.96
C GLU A 322 -23.99 7.80 -7.46
N ASP A 323 -24.40 8.88 -6.79
CA ASP A 323 -24.60 8.90 -5.34
C ASP A 323 -25.66 7.90 -4.87
N ASP A 324 -26.74 7.72 -5.63
CA ASP A 324 -27.79 6.77 -5.30
C ASP A 324 -27.28 5.32 -5.30
N LEU A 325 -26.41 4.98 -6.25
CA LEU A 325 -25.78 3.66 -6.29
C LEU A 325 -24.79 3.47 -5.14
N ALA A 326 -24.02 4.50 -4.79
CA ALA A 326 -23.13 4.47 -3.64
C ALA A 326 -23.90 4.21 -2.35
N HIS A 327 -25.02 4.91 -2.13
CA HIS A 327 -25.91 4.67 -0.98
C HIS A 327 -26.51 3.26 -0.95
N GLN A 328 -26.88 2.70 -2.11
CA GLN A 328 -27.36 1.32 -2.17
C GLN A 328 -26.29 0.29 -1.76
N VAL A 329 -25.02 0.50 -2.15
CA VAL A 329 -23.89 -0.36 -1.74
C VAL A 329 -23.68 -0.26 -0.24
N GLU A 330 -23.62 0.97 0.33
CA GLU A 330 -23.44 1.18 1.77
C GLU A 330 -24.53 0.53 2.61
N ASN A 331 -25.79 0.66 2.19
CA ASN A 331 -26.93 0.08 2.91
C ASN A 331 -26.98 -1.45 2.84
N ARG A 332 -26.43 -2.06 1.78
CA ARG A 332 -26.39 -3.53 1.65
C ARG A 332 -25.26 -4.15 2.46
N THR A 333 -24.11 -3.49 2.56
CA THR A 333 -22.97 -3.97 3.37
C THR A 333 -23.23 -3.90 4.87
N SER A 334 -24.17 -3.06 5.33
CA SER A 334 -24.60 -3.03 6.74
C SER A 334 -25.50 -4.21 7.14
N LEU A 335 -25.87 -5.09 6.22
CA LEU A 335 -26.73 -6.27 6.45
C LEU A 335 -25.95 -7.60 6.51
N VAL A 336 -24.62 -7.55 6.39
CA VAL A 336 -23.70 -8.67 6.54
C VAL A 336 -22.85 -8.48 7.78
#